data_ada9d5bc809fe29353957f1a2aa21a5d
#
_entry.id   ada9d5bc809fe29353957f1a2aa21a5d
#
_cell.length_a   1.000
_cell.length_b   1.000
_cell.length_c   1.000
_cell.angle_alpha   90.00
_cell.angle_beta   90.00
_cell.angle_gamma   90.00
#
_symmetry.space_group_name_H-M   'P 1'
#
loop_
_entity.id
_entity.type
_entity.pdbx_description
1 polymer ?
#
loop_
_entity_poly.entity_id
_entity_poly.type
_entity_poly.pdbx_seq_one_letter_code
_entity_poly.pdbx_strand_id
1 'polypeptide(L)'
;MKLVSKHVDKHGAGHVTLRPEDDEDMWHLYNLIQKGDSVRAPAVRRVQNVSSTGSVESHRVRLNLTLEVSKSSSAALQISGRVTSENPHVRMGAFHTLDVEANRDVRIEKADGWDSVALQRVNEAIEPGRGAEVAAVVCGEGTAAFCLLSQHMTLVTQRISVPVPRKAGVSGASQHEKALAKFYATLYDSFVRHVPYAAATLRAIVIASPGWVRDAVHDYLLAEAGKRGDKPLQKALREKVVKVHVSSPHVHSMVEVLKSPEVVAQLKETKFAREGVMLDRFFKMLGTDEMRAWYGPDHVCLAADRGAIGTLLISDELFRSSDPETRKKYVAVVEATQQKGGEVLIFSSMHESGQQLNQLTGIAAILTFPLDVEVVEAEEREAAEERKRQEAEANGVKMDESS
;
A
#
# COMPACT_ATOMS: atom_id res chain seq x y z
N MET A 1 -6.20 12.53 1.11
CA MET A 1 -5.04 13.45 1.01
C MET A 1 -5.41 14.73 0.29
N LYS A 2 -4.99 15.87 0.80
CA LYS A 2 -5.26 17.17 0.17
C LYS A 2 -4.00 17.70 -0.51
N LEU A 3 -4.13 18.09 -1.78
CA LEU A 3 -3.08 18.81 -2.49
C LEU A 3 -3.11 20.29 -2.05
N VAL A 4 -2.01 20.77 -1.47
CA VAL A 4 -1.86 22.16 -1.03
C VAL A 4 -1.21 23.00 -2.13
N SER A 5 -0.12 22.49 -2.73
CA SER A 5 0.53 23.13 -3.87
C SER A 5 1.31 22.12 -4.71
N LYS A 6 1.43 22.39 -6.02
CA LYS A 6 2.23 21.60 -6.96
C LYS A 6 2.96 22.55 -7.90
N HIS A 7 4.28 22.52 -7.86
CA HIS A 7 5.16 23.29 -8.73
C HIS A 7 6.22 22.34 -9.25
N VAL A 8 5.95 21.73 -10.38
CA VAL A 8 6.84 20.78 -11.06
C VAL A 8 6.99 21.26 -12.49
N ASP A 9 8.22 21.43 -12.95
CA ASP A 9 8.52 21.86 -14.31
C ASP A 9 8.49 20.71 -15.31
N LYS A 10 8.78 21.01 -16.58
CA LYS A 10 8.78 20.00 -17.67
C LYS A 10 9.89 18.96 -17.54
N HIS A 11 10.92 19.22 -16.76
CA HIS A 11 12.05 18.34 -16.52
C HIS A 11 11.89 17.54 -15.20
N GLY A 12 10.74 17.68 -14.54
CA GLY A 12 10.45 17.01 -13.28
C GLY A 12 11.03 17.71 -12.05
N ALA A 13 11.73 18.84 -12.19
CA ALA A 13 12.25 19.58 -11.05
C ALA A 13 11.13 20.37 -10.35
N GLY A 14 11.22 20.47 -9.00
CA GLY A 14 10.25 21.21 -8.21
C GLY A 14 9.69 20.44 -7.02
N HIS A 15 8.59 20.93 -6.48
CA HIS A 15 8.03 20.39 -5.25
C HIS A 15 6.52 20.19 -5.31
N VAL A 16 6.05 19.26 -4.47
CA VAL A 16 4.64 19.03 -4.18
C VAL A 16 4.43 19.15 -2.67
N THR A 17 3.39 19.87 -2.25
CA THR A 17 2.99 19.98 -0.84
C THR A 17 1.65 19.27 -0.67
N LEU A 18 1.63 18.29 0.21
CA LEU A 18 0.49 17.43 0.50
C LEU A 18 0.11 17.55 1.97
N ARG A 19 -1.17 17.36 2.27
CA ARG A 19 -1.68 17.26 3.65
C ARG A 19 -2.37 15.91 3.82
N PRO A 20 -1.78 14.99 4.57
CA PRO A 20 -2.41 13.70 4.87
C PRO A 20 -3.58 13.91 5.83
N GLU A 21 -4.66 13.16 5.65
CA GLU A 21 -5.88 13.22 6.47
C GLU A 21 -6.12 11.90 7.20
N ASP A 22 -5.67 10.77 6.64
CA ASP A 22 -5.87 9.41 7.16
C ASP A 22 -4.60 8.52 7.04
N ASP A 23 -4.71 7.27 7.49
CA ASP A 23 -3.59 6.30 7.48
C ASP A 23 -3.18 5.88 6.06
N GLU A 24 -4.11 5.85 5.11
CA GLU A 24 -3.83 5.57 3.70
C GLU A 24 -3.00 6.68 3.08
N ASP A 25 -3.26 7.92 3.46
CA ASP A 25 -2.47 9.08 3.06
C ASP A 25 -1.04 9.01 3.60
N MET A 26 -0.86 8.53 4.83
CA MET A 26 0.47 8.26 5.38
C MET A 26 1.21 7.20 4.58
N TRP A 27 0.52 6.16 4.15
CA TRP A 27 1.08 5.14 3.27
C TRP A 27 1.49 5.74 1.90
N HIS A 28 0.68 6.61 1.30
CA HIS A 28 1.05 7.32 0.08
C HIS A 28 2.31 8.16 0.26
N LEU A 29 2.41 8.93 1.34
CA LEU A 29 3.61 9.72 1.66
C LEU A 29 4.83 8.83 1.85
N TYR A 30 4.69 7.69 2.55
CA TYR A 30 5.77 6.73 2.74
C TYR A 30 6.31 6.20 1.41
N ASN A 31 5.43 5.94 0.45
CA ASN A 31 5.82 5.47 -0.89
C ASN A 31 6.36 6.58 -1.80
N LEU A 32 5.98 7.84 -1.54
CA LEU A 32 6.49 8.99 -2.29
C LEU A 32 7.88 9.41 -1.83
N ILE A 33 8.12 9.40 -0.51
CA ILE A 33 9.34 9.94 0.09
C ILE A 33 10.45 8.90 0.01
N GLN A 34 11.58 9.28 -0.59
CA GLN A 34 12.74 8.43 -0.83
C GLN A 34 14.00 9.01 -0.20
N LYS A 35 15.03 8.18 -0.10
CA LYS A 35 16.35 8.62 0.33
C LYS A 35 16.90 9.67 -0.65
N GLY A 36 17.47 10.72 -0.10
CA GLY A 36 17.99 11.86 -0.88
C GLY A 36 16.97 12.97 -1.13
N ASP A 37 15.67 12.71 -1.01
CA ASP A 37 14.64 13.74 -1.18
C ASP A 37 14.76 14.83 -0.11
N SER A 38 14.36 16.04 -0.47
CA SER A 38 14.22 17.16 0.48
C SER A 38 12.79 17.22 0.98
N VAL A 39 12.60 17.01 2.28
CA VAL A 39 11.27 17.02 2.92
C VAL A 39 11.19 18.11 3.97
N ARG A 40 10.16 18.96 3.85
CA ARG A 40 9.86 20.01 4.84
C ARG A 40 8.53 19.72 5.52
N ALA A 41 8.58 19.61 6.85
CA ALA A 41 7.39 19.39 7.67
C ALA A 41 7.52 20.07 9.04
N PRO A 42 6.40 20.26 9.77
CA PRO A 42 6.43 20.73 11.15
C PRO A 42 7.14 19.73 12.05
N ALA A 43 7.98 20.25 12.96
CA ALA A 43 8.67 19.49 13.96
C ALA A 43 8.46 20.11 15.35
N VAL A 44 8.52 19.28 16.38
CA VAL A 44 8.52 19.73 17.78
C VAL A 44 9.88 19.43 18.36
N ARG A 45 10.59 20.45 18.82
CA ARG A 45 11.89 20.29 19.46
C ARG A 45 11.86 20.79 20.89
N ARG A 46 12.51 20.04 21.77
CA ARG A 46 12.80 20.47 23.14
C ARG A 46 14.06 21.31 23.12
N VAL A 47 13.93 22.58 23.45
CA VAL A 47 15.05 23.54 23.60
C VAL A 47 15.31 23.73 25.08
N GLN A 48 16.57 23.64 25.47
CA GLN A 48 17.03 23.92 26.84
C GLN A 48 17.73 25.27 26.84
N ASN A 49 17.20 26.19 27.61
CA ASN A 49 17.85 27.46 27.91
C ASN A 49 18.52 27.34 29.27
N VAL A 50 19.84 27.49 29.30
CA VAL A 50 20.58 27.57 30.53
C VAL A 50 20.65 29.05 30.92
N SER A 51 20.03 29.43 32.03
CA SER A 51 20.13 30.80 32.56
C SER A 51 21.52 31.07 33.10
N SER A 52 21.88 32.34 33.24
CA SER A 52 23.15 32.76 33.82
C SER A 52 23.35 32.28 35.28
N THR A 53 22.27 31.83 35.93
CA THR A 53 22.25 31.27 37.30
C THR A 53 22.32 29.74 37.31
N GLY A 54 22.52 29.06 36.15
CA GLY A 54 22.66 27.60 36.05
C GLY A 54 21.35 26.83 36.09
N SER A 55 20.19 27.50 36.17
CA SER A 55 18.90 26.84 36.04
C SER A 55 18.62 26.46 34.56
N VAL A 56 18.19 25.20 34.33
CA VAL A 56 17.86 24.69 32.98
C VAL A 56 16.36 24.72 32.83
N GLU A 57 15.84 25.67 32.05
CA GLU A 57 14.46 25.64 31.58
C GLU A 57 14.37 24.95 30.24
N SER A 58 13.48 23.95 30.13
CA SER A 58 13.25 23.29 28.89
C SER A 58 11.82 23.56 28.39
N HIS A 59 11.70 24.07 27.19
CA HIS A 59 10.42 24.31 26.54
C HIS A 59 10.35 23.63 25.16
N ARG A 60 9.15 23.31 24.69
CA ARG A 60 8.93 22.72 23.37
C ARG A 60 8.67 23.85 22.37
N VAL A 61 9.49 23.89 21.32
CA VAL A 61 9.34 24.85 20.21
C VAL A 61 8.81 24.10 18.99
N ARG A 62 7.77 24.64 18.38
CA ARG A 62 7.29 24.18 17.06
C ARG A 62 8.02 24.97 15.99
N LEU A 63 8.59 24.24 15.02
CA LEU A 63 9.35 24.84 13.91
C LEU A 63 9.16 23.98 12.65
N ASN A 64 9.36 24.59 11.50
CA ASN A 64 9.38 23.84 10.23
C ASN A 64 10.85 23.53 9.91
N LEU A 65 11.15 22.25 9.73
CA LEU A 65 12.48 21.79 9.32
C LEU A 65 12.43 21.23 7.92
N THR A 66 13.50 21.49 7.18
CA THR A 66 13.78 20.82 5.92
C THR A 66 14.89 19.81 6.13
N LEU A 67 14.65 18.55 5.79
CA LEU A 67 15.61 17.46 5.89
C LEU A 67 15.92 16.89 4.52
N GLU A 68 17.20 16.58 4.28
CA GLU A 68 17.59 15.62 3.27
C GLU A 68 17.40 14.21 3.86
N VAL A 69 16.53 13.41 3.25
CA VAL A 69 16.07 12.13 3.79
C VAL A 69 17.18 11.09 3.72
N SER A 70 17.49 10.50 4.87
CA SER A 70 18.39 9.34 4.96
C SER A 70 17.63 8.03 5.10
N LYS A 71 16.49 8.05 5.82
CA LYS A 71 15.66 6.88 6.11
C LYS A 71 14.22 7.31 6.40
N SER A 72 13.25 6.51 5.94
CA SER A 72 11.84 6.58 6.33
C SER A 72 11.37 5.27 6.96
N SER A 73 10.40 5.34 7.87
CA SER A 73 9.78 4.19 8.55
C SER A 73 8.26 4.25 8.36
N SER A 74 7.64 3.11 8.06
CA SER A 74 6.20 3.01 7.80
C SER A 74 5.32 2.96 9.04
N ALA A 75 5.84 2.47 10.17
CA ALA A 75 5.02 2.19 11.36
C ALA A 75 4.37 3.45 11.97
N ALA A 76 5.00 4.61 11.83
CA ALA A 76 4.49 5.91 12.29
C ALA A 76 5.04 7.04 11.41
N LEU A 77 5.16 6.85 10.12
CA LEU A 77 5.80 7.72 9.11
C LEU A 77 6.84 8.68 9.71
N GLN A 78 7.95 8.11 10.12
CA GLN A 78 9.10 8.85 10.62
C GLN A 78 10.12 9.06 9.52
N ILE A 79 10.54 10.29 9.33
CA ILE A 79 11.52 10.67 8.31
C ILE A 79 12.77 11.17 9.03
N SER A 80 13.86 10.43 8.91
CA SER A 80 15.14 10.78 9.50
C SER A 80 16.09 11.30 8.42
N GLY A 81 16.80 12.37 8.74
CA GLY A 81 17.76 12.96 7.80
C GLY A 81 18.59 14.08 8.38
N ARG A 82 19.33 14.74 7.52
CA ARG A 82 20.16 15.90 7.85
C ARG A 82 19.39 17.19 7.59
N VAL A 83 19.45 18.11 8.52
CA VAL A 83 18.84 19.44 8.39
C VAL A 83 19.60 20.24 7.33
N THR A 84 18.88 20.70 6.31
CA THR A 84 19.43 21.52 5.21
C THR A 84 19.00 22.99 5.28
N SER A 85 17.98 23.30 6.11
CA SER A 85 17.51 24.69 6.27
C SER A 85 18.15 25.37 7.49
N GLU A 86 18.47 26.64 7.34
CA GLU A 86 18.88 27.48 8.48
C GLU A 86 17.73 27.62 9.48
N ASN A 87 18.05 27.45 10.76
CA ASN A 87 17.09 27.59 11.85
C ASN A 87 17.82 28.02 13.13
N PRO A 88 17.26 28.97 13.93
CA PRO A 88 17.90 29.45 15.16
C PRO A 88 18.06 28.38 16.24
N HIS A 89 17.29 27.30 16.17
CA HIS A 89 17.26 26.23 17.18
C HIS A 89 17.97 24.93 16.76
N VAL A 90 18.34 24.80 15.48
CA VAL A 90 18.94 23.58 14.92
C VAL A 90 20.05 23.93 13.95
N ARG A 91 21.24 23.36 14.16
CA ARG A 91 22.38 23.56 13.25
C ARG A 91 22.14 22.85 11.92
N MET A 92 22.51 23.49 10.82
CA MET A 92 22.61 22.83 9.52
C MET A 92 23.51 21.58 9.62
N GLY A 93 23.13 20.51 8.93
CA GLY A 93 23.83 19.22 8.95
C GLY A 93 23.54 18.35 10.16
N ALA A 94 22.84 18.85 11.19
CA ALA A 94 22.45 18.05 12.34
C ALA A 94 21.41 16.97 11.92
N PHE A 95 21.54 15.77 12.48
CA PHE A 95 20.54 14.71 12.28
C PHE A 95 19.26 15.02 13.07
N HIS A 96 18.13 14.87 12.40
CA HIS A 96 16.81 15.01 13.03
C HIS A 96 15.83 13.99 12.45
N THR A 97 14.81 13.63 13.25
CA THR A 97 13.69 12.80 12.82
C THR A 97 12.42 13.63 12.88
N LEU A 98 11.71 13.69 11.77
CA LEU A 98 10.36 14.27 11.65
C LEU A 98 9.33 13.17 11.87
N ASP A 99 8.42 13.38 12.81
CA ASP A 99 7.21 12.60 12.95
C ASP A 99 6.13 13.28 12.09
N VAL A 100 5.72 12.63 11.00
CA VAL A 100 4.65 13.16 10.14
C VAL A 100 3.32 12.90 10.82
N GLU A 101 2.57 13.97 11.05
CA GLU A 101 1.25 13.92 11.68
C GLU A 101 0.15 14.17 10.64
N ALA A 102 -1.02 13.55 10.84
CA ALA A 102 -2.20 13.85 10.05
C ALA A 102 -2.59 15.33 10.17
N ASN A 103 -3.20 15.88 9.11
CA ASN A 103 -3.61 17.28 9.00
C ASN A 103 -2.47 18.31 9.09
N ARG A 104 -1.22 17.90 8.77
CA ARG A 104 -0.06 18.77 8.67
C ARG A 104 0.53 18.76 7.27
N ASP A 105 0.98 19.91 6.80
CA ASP A 105 1.54 20.06 5.47
C ASP A 105 2.93 19.43 5.40
N VAL A 106 3.14 18.59 4.38
CA VAL A 106 4.42 17.98 4.05
C VAL A 106 4.79 18.41 2.64
N ARG A 107 5.89 19.15 2.50
CA ARG A 107 6.45 19.52 1.21
C ARG A 107 7.56 18.56 0.86
N ILE A 108 7.48 18.01 -0.34
CA ILE A 108 8.42 17.04 -0.88
C ILE A 108 9.04 17.62 -2.15
N GLU A 109 10.35 17.56 -2.25
CA GLU A 109 11.13 17.86 -3.43
C GLU A 109 12.01 16.65 -3.72
N LYS A 110 11.90 16.11 -4.93
CA LYS A 110 12.58 14.88 -5.32
C LYS A 110 14.03 15.17 -5.71
N ALA A 111 14.97 14.36 -5.20
CA ALA A 111 16.39 14.49 -5.53
C ALA A 111 16.66 14.31 -7.02
N ASP A 112 16.03 13.31 -7.64
CA ASP A 112 16.18 12.98 -9.07
C ASP A 112 15.05 13.55 -9.95
N GLY A 113 14.22 14.44 -9.40
CA GLY A 113 13.03 14.96 -10.06
C GLY A 113 11.81 14.07 -9.92
N TRP A 114 10.65 14.61 -10.30
CA TRP A 114 9.35 13.92 -10.29
C TRP A 114 9.17 13.12 -11.58
N ASP A 115 9.19 11.80 -11.50
CA ASP A 115 8.88 10.91 -12.60
C ASP A 115 7.38 10.61 -12.76
N SER A 116 7.03 9.89 -13.82
CA SER A 116 5.65 9.53 -14.16
C SER A 116 4.98 8.70 -13.06
N VAL A 117 5.69 7.76 -12.44
CA VAL A 117 5.16 6.89 -11.37
C VAL A 117 4.88 7.69 -10.10
N ALA A 118 5.80 8.59 -9.69
CA ALA A 118 5.60 9.44 -8.54
C ALA A 118 4.44 10.44 -8.76
N LEU A 119 4.34 11.02 -9.96
CA LEU A 119 3.24 11.93 -10.31
C LEU A 119 1.89 11.19 -10.39
N GLN A 120 1.85 9.98 -10.93
CA GLN A 120 0.65 9.15 -10.93
C GLN A 120 0.21 8.85 -9.50
N ARG A 121 1.14 8.49 -8.60
CA ARG A 121 0.84 8.25 -7.19
C ARG A 121 0.31 9.50 -6.48
N VAL A 122 0.84 10.69 -6.78
CA VAL A 122 0.27 11.95 -6.26
C VAL A 122 -1.16 12.12 -6.75
N ASN A 123 -1.44 11.89 -8.03
CA ASN A 123 -2.78 12.02 -8.59
C ASN A 123 -3.77 11.01 -7.94
N GLU A 124 -3.36 9.75 -7.81
CA GLU A 124 -4.13 8.72 -7.09
C GLU A 124 -4.37 9.15 -5.63
N ALA A 125 -3.36 9.71 -4.97
CA ALA A 125 -3.43 10.12 -3.58
C ALA A 125 -4.39 11.29 -3.32
N ILE A 126 -4.61 12.18 -4.27
CA ILE A 126 -5.50 13.35 -4.15
C ILE A 126 -6.89 13.13 -4.75
N GLU A 127 -7.16 11.96 -5.32
CA GLU A 127 -8.45 11.65 -5.94
C GLU A 127 -9.58 11.76 -4.90
N PRO A 128 -10.65 12.53 -5.18
CA PRO A 128 -11.76 12.67 -4.25
C PRO A 128 -12.58 11.37 -4.16
N GLY A 129 -13.11 11.08 -2.97
CA GLY A 129 -13.96 9.90 -2.76
C GLY A 129 -13.22 8.61 -2.45
N ARG A 130 -11.90 8.68 -2.19
CA ARG A 130 -11.14 7.55 -1.64
C ARG A 130 -11.61 7.21 -0.24
N GLY A 131 -11.38 6.01 0.18
CA GLY A 131 -11.71 5.48 1.49
C GLY A 131 -11.93 3.98 1.44
N ALA A 132 -12.39 3.40 2.54
CA ALA A 132 -12.67 1.99 2.57
C ALA A 132 -13.78 1.62 1.59
N GLU A 133 -13.45 0.75 0.63
CA GLU A 133 -14.43 0.20 -0.32
C GLU A 133 -15.12 -1.03 0.28
N VAL A 134 -14.45 -1.76 1.16
CA VAL A 134 -14.95 -2.92 1.86
C VAL A 134 -14.66 -2.82 3.34
N ALA A 135 -15.68 -3.11 4.16
CA ALA A 135 -15.50 -3.39 5.57
C ALA A 135 -15.67 -4.88 5.80
N ALA A 136 -14.76 -5.51 6.52
CA ALA A 136 -14.86 -6.92 6.85
C ALA A 136 -14.83 -7.14 8.36
N VAL A 137 -15.72 -8.01 8.83
CA VAL A 137 -15.76 -8.47 10.22
C VAL A 137 -15.49 -9.97 10.21
N VAL A 138 -14.27 -10.35 10.58
CA VAL A 138 -13.92 -11.77 10.76
C VAL A 138 -14.17 -12.14 12.20
N CYS A 139 -15.08 -13.09 12.45
CA CYS A 139 -15.57 -13.36 13.80
C CYS A 139 -15.66 -14.86 14.11
N GLY A 140 -15.57 -15.14 15.40
CA GLY A 140 -15.82 -16.43 16.02
C GLY A 140 -16.58 -16.25 17.34
N GLU A 141 -16.84 -17.33 18.08
CA GLU A 141 -17.44 -17.22 19.40
C GLU A 141 -16.51 -16.50 20.38
N GLY A 142 -16.86 -15.24 20.70
CA GLY A 142 -16.09 -14.41 21.62
C GLY A 142 -14.94 -13.62 21.00
N THR A 143 -14.65 -13.77 19.72
CA THR A 143 -13.59 -13.02 19.03
C THR A 143 -14.11 -12.34 17.76
N ALA A 144 -13.65 -11.12 17.49
CA ALA A 144 -13.91 -10.47 16.21
C ALA A 144 -12.77 -9.51 15.88
N ALA A 145 -12.48 -9.39 14.58
CA ALA A 145 -11.56 -8.39 14.03
C ALA A 145 -12.28 -7.60 12.94
N PHE A 146 -12.18 -6.28 13.04
CA PHE A 146 -12.72 -5.34 12.06
C PHE A 146 -11.61 -4.90 11.14
N CYS A 147 -11.80 -5.06 9.85
CA CYS A 147 -10.85 -4.67 8.82
C CYS A 147 -11.54 -3.72 7.84
N LEU A 148 -10.83 -2.68 7.45
CA LEU A 148 -11.21 -1.81 6.36
C LEU A 148 -10.24 -2.03 5.20
N LEU A 149 -10.77 -2.29 4.02
CA LEU A 149 -10.01 -2.47 2.80
C LEU A 149 -10.24 -1.26 1.91
N SER A 150 -9.17 -0.56 1.61
CA SER A 150 -9.11 0.50 0.63
C SER A 150 -8.36 0.04 -0.61
N GLN A 151 -8.15 0.92 -1.58
CA GLN A 151 -7.46 0.57 -2.82
C GLN A 151 -6.01 0.12 -2.62
N HIS A 152 -5.37 0.57 -1.53
CA HIS A 152 -3.93 0.38 -1.33
C HIS A 152 -3.54 -0.35 -0.04
N MET A 153 -4.47 -0.51 0.90
CA MET A 153 -4.13 -1.14 2.17
C MET A 153 -5.31 -1.85 2.83
N THR A 154 -4.98 -2.84 3.67
CA THR A 154 -5.92 -3.48 4.59
C THR A 154 -5.59 -3.02 6.01
N LEU A 155 -6.48 -2.25 6.60
CA LEU A 155 -6.32 -1.72 7.95
C LEU A 155 -7.15 -2.52 8.94
N VAL A 156 -6.53 -3.07 9.98
CA VAL A 156 -7.23 -3.67 11.13
C VAL A 156 -7.55 -2.57 12.12
N THR A 157 -8.81 -2.13 12.16
CA THR A 157 -9.25 -1.00 12.99
C THR A 157 -9.51 -1.38 14.44
N GLN A 158 -10.01 -2.61 14.68
CA GLN A 158 -10.34 -3.07 16.03
C GLN A 158 -10.29 -4.59 16.12
N ARG A 159 -9.90 -5.07 17.30
CA ARG A 159 -10.00 -6.48 17.69
C ARG A 159 -10.78 -6.59 18.99
N ILE A 160 -11.72 -7.55 19.05
CA ILE A 160 -12.51 -7.86 20.22
C ILE A 160 -12.13 -9.26 20.68
N SER A 161 -11.97 -9.43 21.98
CA SER A 161 -11.81 -10.72 22.62
C SER A 161 -12.62 -10.72 23.92
N VAL A 162 -13.69 -11.50 23.96
CA VAL A 162 -14.54 -11.72 25.13
C VAL A 162 -14.48 -13.21 25.45
N PRO A 163 -13.96 -13.61 26.61
CA PRO A 163 -13.91 -15.01 26.96
C PRO A 163 -15.32 -15.62 27.06
N VAL A 164 -15.62 -16.61 26.23
CA VAL A 164 -16.86 -17.36 26.22
C VAL A 164 -16.57 -18.75 26.75
N PRO A 165 -17.10 -19.12 27.95
CA PRO A 165 -16.90 -20.43 28.53
C PRO A 165 -17.62 -21.52 27.69
N ARG A 166 -17.07 -22.72 27.67
CA ARG A 166 -17.73 -23.86 27.00
C ARG A 166 -19.03 -24.23 27.68
N LYS A 167 -19.99 -24.71 26.90
CA LYS A 167 -21.26 -25.25 27.43
C LYS A 167 -21.02 -26.55 28.21
N ALA A 168 -20.85 -26.45 29.52
CA ALA A 168 -20.65 -27.59 30.39
C ALA A 168 -21.74 -27.58 31.50
N GLY A 169 -22.73 -28.46 31.38
CA GLY A 169 -23.87 -28.54 32.32
C GLY A 169 -24.85 -27.35 32.27
N VAL A 170 -25.85 -27.34 33.12
CA VAL A 170 -26.94 -26.34 33.14
C VAL A 170 -26.43 -24.95 33.56
N SER A 171 -25.53 -24.85 34.52
CA SER A 171 -24.91 -23.59 34.95
C SER A 171 -23.92 -23.04 33.91
N GLY A 172 -23.23 -23.90 33.19
CA GLY A 172 -22.32 -23.48 32.10
C GLY A 172 -23.07 -22.92 30.88
N ALA A 173 -24.29 -23.42 30.60
CA ALA A 173 -25.12 -22.88 29.52
C ALA A 173 -25.53 -21.43 29.78
N SER A 174 -25.98 -21.09 31.01
CA SER A 174 -26.34 -19.72 31.37
C SER A 174 -25.15 -18.75 31.35
N GLN A 175 -23.96 -19.19 31.77
CA GLN A 175 -22.75 -18.37 31.69
C GLN A 175 -22.31 -18.16 30.25
N HIS A 176 -22.40 -19.19 29.42
CA HIS A 176 -22.10 -19.11 27.98
C HIS A 176 -23.03 -18.09 27.29
N GLU A 177 -24.35 -18.15 27.51
CA GLU A 177 -25.30 -17.22 26.91
C GLU A 177 -25.07 -15.77 27.35
N LYS A 178 -24.77 -15.53 28.64
CA LYS A 178 -24.43 -14.19 29.14
C LYS A 178 -23.14 -13.65 28.50
N ALA A 179 -22.11 -14.49 28.33
CA ALA A 179 -20.86 -14.10 27.69
C ALA A 179 -21.07 -13.80 26.21
N LEU A 180 -21.87 -14.59 25.49
CA LEU A 180 -22.26 -14.33 24.11
C LEU A 180 -23.04 -13.02 23.96
N ALA A 181 -24.03 -12.78 24.84
CA ALA A 181 -24.78 -11.53 24.82
C ALA A 181 -23.86 -10.31 25.01
N LYS A 182 -22.89 -10.40 25.93
CA LYS A 182 -21.87 -9.37 26.11
C LYS A 182 -20.99 -9.21 24.86
N PHE A 183 -20.59 -10.31 24.25
CA PHE A 183 -19.80 -10.28 23.00
C PHE A 183 -20.55 -9.57 21.88
N TYR A 184 -21.83 -9.94 21.64
CA TYR A 184 -22.63 -9.30 20.58
C TYR A 184 -22.88 -7.81 20.85
N ALA A 185 -23.12 -7.41 22.10
CA ALA A 185 -23.26 -6.00 22.45
C ALA A 185 -21.99 -5.22 22.18
N THR A 186 -20.84 -5.76 22.59
CA THR A 186 -19.51 -5.15 22.31
C THR A 186 -19.22 -5.09 20.81
N LEU A 187 -19.60 -6.14 20.07
CA LEU A 187 -19.44 -6.22 18.62
C LEU A 187 -20.29 -5.15 17.92
N TYR A 188 -21.55 -4.96 18.33
CA TYR A 188 -22.42 -3.90 17.80
C TYR A 188 -21.83 -2.50 18.01
N ASP A 189 -21.43 -2.19 19.24
CA ASP A 189 -20.86 -0.87 19.58
C ASP A 189 -19.56 -0.60 18.82
N SER A 190 -18.73 -1.63 18.61
CA SER A 190 -17.53 -1.54 17.81
C SER A 190 -17.84 -1.42 16.31
N PHE A 191 -18.86 -2.13 15.82
CA PHE A 191 -19.31 -2.04 14.43
C PHE A 191 -19.73 -0.61 14.10
N VAL A 192 -20.59 -0.01 14.89
CA VAL A 192 -21.06 1.38 14.69
C VAL A 192 -19.92 2.38 14.72
N ARG A 193 -18.89 2.14 15.53
CA ARG A 193 -17.76 3.05 15.69
C ARG A 193 -16.73 2.93 14.57
N HIS A 194 -16.47 1.71 14.08
CA HIS A 194 -15.31 1.43 13.22
C HIS A 194 -15.68 1.11 11.76
N VAL A 195 -16.95 0.80 11.47
CA VAL A 195 -17.41 0.55 10.11
C VAL A 195 -18.10 1.79 9.55
N PRO A 196 -17.61 2.40 8.48
CA PRO A 196 -18.23 3.60 7.89
C PRO A 196 -19.42 3.23 7.00
N TYR A 197 -20.45 2.53 7.57
CA TYR A 197 -21.58 1.97 6.83
C TYR A 197 -22.42 3.00 6.07
N ALA A 198 -22.39 4.26 6.49
CA ALA A 198 -23.07 5.38 5.82
C ALA A 198 -22.23 5.99 4.66
N ALA A 199 -20.95 5.65 4.55
CA ALA A 199 -20.11 6.21 3.50
C ALA A 199 -20.53 5.71 2.11
N ALA A 200 -20.53 6.64 1.13
CA ALA A 200 -20.87 6.31 -0.26
C ALA A 200 -19.79 5.42 -0.92
N THR A 201 -18.55 5.53 -0.46
CA THR A 201 -17.41 4.73 -0.94
C THR A 201 -17.52 3.26 -0.55
N LEU A 202 -18.20 2.94 0.56
CA LEU A 202 -18.33 1.56 1.04
C LEU A 202 -19.29 0.77 0.14
N ARG A 203 -18.73 -0.19 -0.62
CA ARG A 203 -19.47 -1.04 -1.56
C ARG A 203 -20.02 -2.30 -0.90
N ALA A 204 -19.23 -2.93 -0.02
CA ALA A 204 -19.60 -4.17 0.64
C ALA A 204 -19.20 -4.19 2.12
N ILE A 205 -19.99 -4.91 2.91
CA ILE A 205 -19.72 -5.26 4.31
C ILE A 205 -19.64 -6.79 4.38
N VAL A 206 -18.47 -7.33 4.61
CA VAL A 206 -18.29 -8.78 4.70
C VAL A 206 -18.35 -9.22 6.15
N ILE A 207 -19.19 -10.21 6.45
CA ILE A 207 -19.20 -10.89 7.74
C ILE A 207 -18.72 -12.33 7.52
N ALA A 208 -17.52 -12.62 8.01
CA ALA A 208 -16.85 -13.90 7.78
C ALA A 208 -16.66 -14.68 9.09
N SER A 209 -16.97 -15.97 9.09
CA SER A 209 -16.73 -16.83 10.23
C SER A 209 -16.60 -18.31 9.84
N PRO A 210 -15.91 -19.12 10.64
CA PRO A 210 -16.13 -20.56 10.63
C PRO A 210 -17.53 -20.87 11.18
N GLY A 211 -18.24 -21.81 10.54
CA GLY A 211 -19.58 -22.21 10.97
C GLY A 211 -20.65 -21.10 10.83
N TRP A 212 -21.59 -21.05 11.79
CA TRP A 212 -22.82 -20.25 11.73
C TRP A 212 -22.73 -18.89 12.45
N VAL A 213 -21.59 -18.53 13.04
CA VAL A 213 -21.44 -17.31 13.84
C VAL A 213 -21.77 -16.06 13.02
N ARG A 214 -21.40 -16.02 11.72
CA ARG A 214 -21.69 -14.91 10.83
C ARG A 214 -23.18 -14.61 10.70
N ASP A 215 -24.02 -15.66 10.70
CA ASP A 215 -25.47 -15.50 10.60
C ASP A 215 -26.04 -14.92 11.89
N ALA A 216 -25.63 -15.46 13.04
CA ALA A 216 -26.01 -14.94 14.34
C ALA A 216 -25.56 -13.49 14.58
N VAL A 217 -24.35 -13.13 14.13
CA VAL A 217 -23.84 -11.75 14.19
C VAL A 217 -24.67 -10.82 13.32
N HIS A 218 -24.96 -11.20 12.08
CA HIS A 218 -25.78 -10.39 11.18
C HIS A 218 -27.17 -10.15 11.74
N ASP A 219 -27.85 -11.21 12.21
CA ASP A 219 -29.19 -11.13 12.75
C ASP A 219 -29.25 -10.26 14.02
N TYR A 220 -28.24 -10.38 14.89
CA TYR A 220 -28.10 -9.52 16.05
C TYR A 220 -27.90 -8.05 15.66
N LEU A 221 -26.99 -7.76 14.74
CA LEU A 221 -26.76 -6.39 14.26
C LEU A 221 -28.03 -5.77 13.68
N LEU A 222 -28.77 -6.52 12.88
CA LEU A 222 -30.00 -6.05 12.26
C LEU A 222 -31.13 -5.80 13.31
N ALA A 223 -31.26 -6.72 14.26
CA ALA A 223 -32.26 -6.59 15.35
C ALA A 223 -31.94 -5.40 16.25
N GLU A 224 -30.68 -5.23 16.63
CA GLU A 224 -30.26 -4.14 17.52
C GLU A 224 -30.33 -2.77 16.83
N ALA A 225 -29.95 -2.68 15.54
CA ALA A 225 -30.16 -1.49 14.72
C ALA A 225 -31.65 -1.12 14.62
N GLY A 226 -32.53 -2.13 14.57
CA GLY A 226 -33.99 -1.93 14.63
C GLY A 226 -34.45 -1.32 15.94
N LYS A 227 -34.02 -1.86 17.07
CA LYS A 227 -34.34 -1.35 18.40
C LYS A 227 -33.83 0.06 18.64
N ARG A 228 -32.62 0.37 18.16
CA ARG A 228 -32.02 1.72 18.32
C ARG A 228 -32.48 2.73 17.24
N GLY A 229 -33.29 2.29 16.28
CA GLY A 229 -33.81 3.15 15.20
C GLY A 229 -32.79 3.65 14.20
N ASP A 230 -31.64 2.97 14.08
CA ASP A 230 -30.57 3.33 13.11
C ASP A 230 -30.95 2.85 11.70
N LYS A 231 -31.73 3.68 11.00
CA LYS A 231 -32.19 3.40 9.63
C LYS A 231 -31.05 3.27 8.61
N PRO A 232 -29.99 4.13 8.63
CA PRO A 232 -28.83 3.98 7.75
C PRO A 232 -28.13 2.63 7.92
N LEU A 233 -27.92 2.20 9.16
CA LEU A 233 -27.31 0.90 9.45
C LEU A 233 -28.20 -0.27 8.99
N GLN A 234 -29.51 -0.22 9.25
CA GLN A 234 -30.43 -1.25 8.77
C GLN A 234 -30.39 -1.38 7.25
N LYS A 235 -30.37 -0.26 6.53
CA LYS A 235 -30.26 -0.24 5.07
C LYS A 235 -28.96 -0.88 4.62
N ALA A 236 -27.83 -0.46 5.20
CA ALA A 236 -26.50 -1.00 4.85
C ALA A 236 -26.41 -2.51 5.12
N LEU A 237 -26.93 -2.99 6.25
CA LEU A 237 -26.94 -4.41 6.61
C LEU A 237 -27.80 -5.27 5.66
N ARG A 238 -28.83 -4.71 5.06
CA ARG A 238 -29.69 -5.43 4.09
C ARG A 238 -29.12 -5.42 2.66
N GLU A 239 -28.50 -4.32 2.25
CA GLU A 239 -28.11 -4.10 0.86
C GLU A 239 -26.65 -4.46 0.59
N LYS A 240 -25.74 -4.25 1.56
CA LYS A 240 -24.30 -4.34 1.36
C LYS A 240 -23.64 -5.56 2.03
N VAL A 241 -24.37 -6.34 2.84
CA VAL A 241 -23.76 -7.45 3.57
C VAL A 241 -23.57 -8.68 2.70
N VAL A 242 -22.35 -9.21 2.74
CA VAL A 242 -21.97 -10.50 2.17
C VAL A 242 -21.50 -11.41 3.31
N LYS A 243 -22.07 -12.61 3.39
CA LYS A 243 -21.72 -13.61 4.39
C LYS A 243 -20.78 -14.63 3.81
N VAL A 244 -19.59 -14.78 4.36
CA VAL A 244 -18.54 -15.68 3.85
C VAL A 244 -18.17 -16.73 4.88
N HIS A 245 -17.98 -17.96 4.44
CA HIS A 245 -17.37 -19.00 5.25
C HIS A 245 -15.84 -18.91 5.15
N VAL A 246 -15.16 -18.98 6.30
CA VAL A 246 -13.70 -19.00 6.39
C VAL A 246 -13.24 -20.11 7.32
N SER A 247 -11.99 -20.53 7.16
CA SER A 247 -11.40 -21.64 7.94
C SER A 247 -11.14 -21.25 9.40
N SER A 248 -10.89 -19.96 9.69
CA SER A 248 -10.56 -19.50 11.04
C SER A 248 -11.11 -18.09 11.33
N PRO A 249 -11.35 -17.74 12.63
CA PRO A 249 -11.86 -16.43 13.04
C PRO A 249 -10.74 -15.37 13.17
N HIS A 250 -9.70 -15.45 12.37
CA HIS A 250 -8.53 -14.57 12.45
C HIS A 250 -8.34 -13.74 11.19
N VAL A 251 -7.61 -12.63 11.31
CA VAL A 251 -7.39 -11.68 10.21
C VAL A 251 -6.75 -12.32 8.97
N HIS A 252 -5.89 -13.33 9.13
CA HIS A 252 -5.29 -14.02 7.99
C HIS A 252 -6.32 -14.70 7.06
N SER A 253 -7.50 -15.03 7.57
CA SER A 253 -8.61 -15.55 6.73
C SER A 253 -9.20 -14.50 5.79
N MET A 254 -8.76 -13.24 5.85
CA MET A 254 -9.11 -12.22 4.85
C MET A 254 -8.72 -12.63 3.43
N VAL A 255 -7.66 -13.41 3.27
CA VAL A 255 -7.26 -14.02 1.98
C VAL A 255 -8.39 -14.85 1.39
N GLU A 256 -9.01 -15.71 2.22
CA GLU A 256 -10.14 -16.55 1.83
C GLU A 256 -11.37 -15.71 1.49
N VAL A 257 -11.61 -14.66 2.30
CA VAL A 257 -12.71 -13.70 2.07
C VAL A 257 -12.59 -13.04 0.71
N LEU A 258 -11.43 -12.53 0.36
CA LEU A 258 -11.20 -11.82 -0.91
C LEU A 258 -11.25 -12.74 -2.14
N LYS A 259 -11.00 -14.04 -1.96
CA LYS A 259 -11.11 -15.06 -3.01
C LYS A 259 -12.52 -15.66 -3.15
N SER A 260 -13.44 -15.36 -2.22
CA SER A 260 -14.80 -15.90 -2.31
C SER A 260 -15.56 -15.31 -3.49
N PRO A 261 -16.29 -16.15 -4.26
CA PRO A 261 -17.02 -15.71 -5.46
C PRO A 261 -18.03 -14.60 -5.20
N GLU A 262 -18.67 -14.62 -4.02
CA GLU A 262 -19.67 -13.65 -3.61
C GLU A 262 -19.06 -12.26 -3.39
N VAL A 263 -17.87 -12.20 -2.80
CA VAL A 263 -17.14 -10.95 -2.59
C VAL A 263 -16.55 -10.47 -3.91
N VAL A 264 -15.91 -11.34 -4.67
CA VAL A 264 -15.35 -11.01 -5.99
C VAL A 264 -16.43 -10.45 -6.92
N ALA A 265 -17.64 -10.99 -6.91
CA ALA A 265 -18.74 -10.49 -7.73
C ALA A 265 -19.13 -9.04 -7.41
N GLN A 266 -19.09 -8.65 -6.15
CA GLN A 266 -19.39 -7.27 -5.70
C GLN A 266 -18.22 -6.31 -5.89
N LEU A 267 -17.02 -6.84 -5.94
CA LEU A 267 -15.76 -6.05 -5.98
C LEU A 267 -15.13 -6.01 -7.38
N LYS A 268 -15.78 -6.54 -8.41
CA LYS A 268 -15.22 -6.64 -9.78
C LYS A 268 -14.60 -5.36 -10.33
N GLU A 269 -15.09 -4.22 -9.89
CA GLU A 269 -14.60 -2.89 -10.33
C GLU A 269 -13.53 -2.30 -9.42
N THR A 270 -13.13 -2.98 -8.33
CA THR A 270 -12.11 -2.47 -7.43
C THR A 270 -10.71 -2.81 -7.93
N LYS A 271 -9.74 -1.93 -7.66
CA LYS A 271 -8.34 -2.09 -8.07
C LYS A 271 -7.74 -3.41 -7.55
N PHE A 272 -7.92 -3.70 -6.26
CA PHE A 272 -7.34 -4.90 -5.65
C PHE A 272 -7.99 -6.22 -6.13
N ALA A 273 -9.28 -6.22 -6.47
CA ALA A 273 -9.92 -7.40 -7.08
C ALA A 273 -9.34 -7.68 -8.46
N ARG A 274 -9.10 -6.62 -9.26
CA ARG A 274 -8.46 -6.71 -10.58
C ARG A 274 -7.02 -7.21 -10.47
N GLU A 275 -6.27 -6.73 -9.49
CA GLU A 275 -4.93 -7.21 -9.18
C GLU A 275 -4.91 -8.71 -8.86
N GLY A 276 -5.80 -9.18 -7.97
CA GLY A 276 -5.93 -10.60 -7.62
C GLY A 276 -6.26 -11.48 -8.81
N VAL A 277 -7.26 -11.08 -9.63
CA VAL A 277 -7.64 -11.82 -10.85
C VAL A 277 -6.48 -11.90 -11.84
N MET A 278 -5.73 -10.82 -12.02
CA MET A 278 -4.59 -10.81 -12.94
C MET A 278 -3.42 -11.65 -12.44
N LEU A 279 -3.17 -11.66 -11.13
CA LEU A 279 -2.15 -12.52 -10.52
C LEU A 279 -2.52 -14.02 -10.68
N ASP A 280 -3.77 -14.38 -10.42
CA ASP A 280 -4.26 -15.75 -10.64
C ASP A 280 -4.16 -16.15 -12.13
N ARG A 281 -4.45 -15.22 -13.04
CA ARG A 281 -4.28 -15.42 -14.49
C ARG A 281 -2.80 -15.66 -14.84
N PHE A 282 -1.89 -14.90 -14.23
CA PHE A 282 -0.45 -15.09 -14.42
C PHE A 282 -0.01 -16.48 -13.96
N PHE A 283 -0.38 -16.91 -12.75
CA PHE A 283 -0.03 -18.24 -12.23
C PHE A 283 -0.61 -19.37 -13.09
N LYS A 284 -1.84 -19.22 -13.54
CA LYS A 284 -2.44 -20.18 -14.45
C LYS A 284 -1.66 -20.28 -15.77
N MET A 285 -1.26 -19.12 -16.31
CA MET A 285 -0.48 -19.07 -17.56
C MET A 285 0.90 -19.67 -17.37
N LEU A 286 1.56 -19.40 -16.26
CA LEU A 286 2.85 -20.00 -15.91
C LEU A 286 2.82 -21.53 -15.88
N GLY A 287 1.68 -22.13 -15.49
CA GLY A 287 1.48 -23.58 -15.51
C GLY A 287 1.00 -24.17 -16.84
N THR A 288 0.53 -23.35 -17.78
CA THR A 288 -0.06 -23.83 -19.06
C THR A 288 0.69 -23.38 -20.30
N ASP A 289 1.29 -22.21 -20.27
CA ASP A 289 2.04 -21.58 -21.39
C ASP A 289 3.17 -20.71 -20.84
N GLU A 290 4.24 -21.37 -20.42
CA GLU A 290 5.41 -20.74 -19.80
C GLU A 290 6.07 -19.68 -20.70
N MET A 291 6.01 -19.86 -22.02
CA MET A 291 6.55 -18.90 -22.99
C MET A 291 5.85 -17.52 -22.96
N ARG A 292 4.66 -17.42 -22.32
CA ARG A 292 3.90 -16.16 -22.19
C ARG A 292 3.83 -15.64 -20.77
N ALA A 293 4.42 -16.32 -19.79
CA ALA A 293 4.42 -15.89 -18.40
C ALA A 293 5.84 -15.75 -17.88
N TRP A 294 6.35 -14.53 -17.88
CA TRP A 294 7.71 -14.24 -17.46
C TRP A 294 7.74 -13.52 -16.11
N TYR A 295 8.71 -13.82 -15.30
CA TYR A 295 8.94 -13.17 -14.00
C TYR A 295 10.44 -12.97 -13.75
N GLY A 296 10.76 -12.11 -12.79
CA GLY A 296 12.12 -11.72 -12.51
C GLY A 296 12.56 -10.46 -13.26
N PRO A 297 13.43 -9.65 -12.62
CA PRO A 297 13.82 -8.34 -13.14
C PRO A 297 14.44 -8.39 -14.54
N ASP A 298 15.32 -9.36 -14.77
CA ASP A 298 16.09 -9.42 -16.02
C ASP A 298 15.20 -9.88 -17.17
N HIS A 299 14.43 -10.95 -17.00
CA HIS A 299 13.53 -11.47 -18.03
C HIS A 299 12.45 -10.47 -18.40
N VAL A 300 11.83 -9.81 -17.39
CA VAL A 300 10.79 -8.82 -17.66
C VAL A 300 11.35 -7.57 -18.37
N CYS A 301 12.58 -7.15 -18.06
CA CYS A 301 13.23 -6.07 -18.80
C CYS A 301 13.46 -6.46 -20.27
N LEU A 302 13.97 -7.65 -20.53
CA LEU A 302 14.14 -8.17 -21.91
C LEU A 302 12.83 -8.20 -22.68
N ALA A 303 11.74 -8.64 -22.04
CA ALA A 303 10.39 -8.63 -22.64
C ALA A 303 9.89 -7.20 -22.92
N ALA A 304 10.21 -6.24 -22.05
CA ALA A 304 9.86 -4.83 -22.23
C ALA A 304 10.60 -4.22 -23.44
N ASP A 305 11.89 -4.48 -23.57
CA ASP A 305 12.71 -3.98 -24.68
C ASP A 305 12.17 -4.48 -26.03
N ARG A 306 11.73 -5.73 -26.06
CA ARG A 306 11.11 -6.33 -27.26
C ARG A 306 9.65 -5.92 -27.50
N GLY A 307 9.03 -5.22 -26.56
CA GLY A 307 7.63 -4.80 -26.65
C GLY A 307 6.63 -5.94 -26.57
N ALA A 308 7.00 -7.04 -25.94
CA ALA A 308 6.19 -8.23 -25.83
C ALA A 308 5.18 -8.19 -24.67
N ILE A 309 5.31 -7.23 -23.74
CA ILE A 309 4.47 -7.18 -22.53
C ILE A 309 3.06 -6.70 -22.87
N GLY A 310 2.09 -7.58 -22.66
CA GLY A 310 0.66 -7.25 -22.72
C GLY A 310 0.14 -6.73 -21.37
N THR A 311 0.53 -7.39 -20.26
CA THR A 311 0.21 -6.94 -18.90
C THR A 311 1.45 -7.04 -18.02
N LEU A 312 1.87 -5.94 -17.44
CA LEU A 312 2.94 -5.85 -16.46
C LEU A 312 2.35 -5.87 -15.05
N LEU A 313 2.83 -6.78 -14.21
CA LEU A 313 2.52 -6.89 -12.79
C LEU A 313 3.76 -6.46 -12.02
N ILE A 314 3.70 -5.37 -11.27
CA ILE A 314 4.86 -4.82 -10.57
C ILE A 314 4.51 -4.36 -9.17
N SER A 315 5.34 -4.69 -8.19
CA SER A 315 5.15 -4.28 -6.79
C SER A 315 5.62 -2.84 -6.57
N ASP A 316 4.88 -2.11 -5.75
CA ASP A 316 5.25 -0.76 -5.30
C ASP A 316 6.57 -0.73 -4.51
N GLU A 317 6.97 -1.86 -3.95
CA GLU A 317 8.22 -2.01 -3.20
C GLU A 317 9.46 -1.79 -4.07
N LEU A 318 9.42 -2.17 -5.35
CA LEU A 318 10.53 -1.99 -6.28
C LEU A 318 10.83 -0.51 -6.56
N PHE A 319 9.80 0.35 -6.49
CA PHE A 319 9.97 1.80 -6.65
C PHE A 319 10.53 2.49 -5.40
N ARG A 320 10.65 1.76 -4.28
CA ARG A 320 11.24 2.24 -3.02
C ARG A 320 12.70 1.84 -2.85
N SER A 321 13.32 1.28 -3.88
CA SER A 321 14.75 0.97 -3.86
C SER A 321 15.56 2.20 -3.42
N SER A 322 16.51 1.99 -2.52
CA SER A 322 17.45 3.03 -2.09
C SER A 322 18.50 3.35 -3.14
N ASP A 323 18.60 2.53 -4.17
CA ASP A 323 19.47 2.73 -5.33
C ASP A 323 18.69 3.42 -6.45
N PRO A 324 19.07 4.66 -6.84
CA PRO A 324 18.39 5.41 -7.88
C PRO A 324 18.39 4.73 -9.25
N GLU A 325 19.48 4.03 -9.61
CA GLU A 325 19.59 3.36 -10.90
C GLU A 325 18.61 2.19 -11.00
N THR A 326 18.53 1.39 -9.96
CA THR A 326 17.54 0.29 -9.87
C THR A 326 16.12 0.82 -10.00
N ARG A 327 15.80 1.95 -9.36
CA ARG A 327 14.49 2.56 -9.46
C ARG A 327 14.19 3.07 -10.87
N LYS A 328 15.14 3.77 -11.51
CA LYS A 328 15.01 4.27 -12.88
C LYS A 328 14.76 3.13 -13.86
N LYS A 329 15.44 1.98 -13.67
CA LYS A 329 15.22 0.76 -14.46
C LYS A 329 13.73 0.34 -14.45
N TYR A 330 13.12 0.27 -13.27
CA TYR A 330 11.70 -0.13 -13.17
C TYR A 330 10.73 0.94 -13.69
N VAL A 331 11.02 2.21 -13.49
CA VAL A 331 10.22 3.31 -14.09
C VAL A 331 10.27 3.22 -15.62
N ALA A 332 11.45 2.99 -16.20
CA ALA A 332 11.61 2.82 -17.64
C ALA A 332 10.81 1.63 -18.19
N VAL A 333 10.79 0.50 -17.48
CA VAL A 333 9.97 -0.67 -17.85
C VAL A 333 8.48 -0.33 -17.87
N VAL A 334 7.99 0.41 -16.86
CA VAL A 334 6.60 0.87 -16.79
C VAL A 334 6.28 1.78 -17.98
N GLU A 335 7.10 2.79 -18.23
CA GLU A 335 6.91 3.74 -19.31
C GLU A 335 6.98 3.07 -20.69
N ALA A 336 7.94 2.18 -20.90
CA ALA A 336 8.06 1.41 -22.14
C ALA A 336 6.84 0.54 -22.40
N THR A 337 6.32 -0.12 -21.35
CA THR A 337 5.11 -0.94 -21.46
C THR A 337 3.90 -0.08 -21.82
N GLN A 338 3.70 1.05 -21.16
CA GLN A 338 2.58 1.98 -21.44
C GLN A 338 2.67 2.57 -22.84
N GLN A 339 3.86 2.98 -23.30
CA GLN A 339 4.07 3.52 -24.65
C GLN A 339 3.73 2.51 -25.76
N LYS A 340 3.94 1.22 -25.52
CA LYS A 340 3.60 0.13 -26.44
C LYS A 340 2.18 -0.36 -26.29
N GLY A 341 1.35 0.29 -25.44
CA GLY A 341 -0.06 -0.03 -25.26
C GLY A 341 -0.32 -1.20 -24.30
N GLY A 342 0.69 -1.66 -23.56
CA GLY A 342 0.54 -2.68 -22.51
C GLY A 342 -0.16 -2.10 -21.26
N GLU A 343 -0.84 -2.95 -20.54
CA GLU A 343 -1.47 -2.62 -19.28
C GLU A 343 -0.44 -2.73 -18.15
N VAL A 344 -0.41 -1.76 -17.24
CA VAL A 344 0.47 -1.78 -16.05
C VAL A 344 -0.39 -1.83 -14.80
N LEU A 345 -0.15 -2.82 -13.95
CA LEU A 345 -0.79 -2.99 -12.66
C LEU A 345 0.28 -2.88 -11.54
N ILE A 346 0.18 -1.81 -10.75
CA ILE A 346 1.06 -1.59 -9.61
C ILE A 346 0.41 -2.16 -8.36
N PHE A 347 0.96 -3.26 -7.88
CA PHE A 347 0.49 -3.99 -6.70
C PHE A 347 0.98 -3.32 -5.42
N SER A 348 0.08 -3.16 -4.46
CA SER A 348 0.47 -2.70 -3.13
C SER A 348 1.04 -3.84 -2.30
N SER A 349 2.25 -3.66 -1.76
CA SER A 349 2.87 -4.59 -0.81
C SER A 349 2.09 -4.72 0.52
N MET A 350 1.12 -3.85 0.76
CA MET A 350 0.22 -3.89 1.91
C MET A 350 -1.03 -4.77 1.67
N HIS A 351 -1.20 -5.29 0.46
CA HIS A 351 -2.22 -6.28 0.12
C HIS A 351 -1.61 -7.67 -0.05
N GLU A 352 -2.43 -8.68 0.14
CA GLU A 352 -2.04 -10.08 -0.03
C GLU A 352 -1.53 -10.38 -1.44
N SER A 353 -2.19 -9.84 -2.48
CA SER A 353 -1.76 -9.99 -3.87
C SER A 353 -0.36 -9.44 -4.12
N GLY A 354 -0.03 -8.29 -3.53
CA GLY A 354 1.29 -7.70 -3.61
C GLY A 354 2.34 -8.51 -2.84
N GLN A 355 1.97 -9.07 -1.70
CA GLN A 355 2.87 -9.97 -0.94
C GLN A 355 3.17 -11.25 -1.72
N GLN A 356 2.18 -11.84 -2.39
CA GLN A 356 2.38 -13.00 -3.27
C GLN A 356 3.27 -12.67 -4.46
N LEU A 357 3.10 -11.50 -5.08
CA LEU A 357 3.97 -11.03 -6.16
C LEU A 357 5.41 -10.81 -5.67
N ASN A 358 5.60 -10.27 -4.46
CA ASN A 358 6.92 -10.09 -3.86
C ASN A 358 7.64 -11.41 -3.59
N GLN A 359 6.93 -12.48 -3.25
CA GLN A 359 7.49 -13.82 -3.12
C GLN A 359 8.03 -14.37 -4.45
N LEU A 360 7.51 -13.86 -5.57
CA LEU A 360 7.98 -14.19 -6.92
C LEU A 360 9.09 -13.29 -7.44
N THR A 361 9.57 -12.31 -6.76
CA THR A 361 10.57 -11.29 -7.17
C THR A 361 10.02 -9.85 -7.28
N GLY A 362 8.71 -9.67 -7.08
CA GLY A 362 8.05 -8.37 -7.15
C GLY A 362 7.71 -7.86 -8.56
N ILE A 363 8.11 -8.60 -9.61
CA ILE A 363 7.80 -8.24 -10.99
C ILE A 363 7.51 -9.47 -11.85
N ALA A 364 6.42 -9.38 -12.64
CA ALA A 364 6.01 -10.41 -13.58
C ALA A 364 5.33 -9.80 -14.80
N ALA A 365 5.26 -10.53 -15.89
CA ALA A 365 4.64 -10.08 -17.13
C ALA A 365 3.86 -11.19 -17.82
N ILE A 366 2.69 -10.85 -18.35
CA ILE A 366 1.95 -11.67 -19.29
C ILE A 366 2.24 -11.12 -20.68
N LEU A 367 2.80 -11.97 -21.54
CA LEU A 367 3.22 -11.58 -22.87
C LEU A 367 2.08 -11.68 -23.88
N THR A 368 2.09 -10.81 -24.88
CA THR A 368 1.14 -10.81 -26.01
C THR A 368 1.41 -11.94 -26.99
N PHE A 369 2.69 -12.31 -27.14
CA PHE A 369 3.14 -13.43 -27.96
C PHE A 369 4.19 -14.27 -27.20
N PRO A 370 4.34 -15.56 -27.53
CA PRO A 370 5.29 -16.41 -26.84
C PRO A 370 6.73 -16.01 -27.16
N LEU A 371 7.58 -16.01 -26.15
CA LEU A 371 9.04 -15.82 -26.27
C LEU A 371 9.73 -16.96 -25.53
N ASP A 372 10.78 -17.50 -26.13
CA ASP A 372 11.65 -18.46 -25.51
C ASP A 372 12.77 -17.72 -24.77
N VAL A 373 12.85 -17.92 -23.45
CA VAL A 373 13.83 -17.23 -22.58
C VAL A 373 15.26 -17.56 -23.02
N GLU A 374 15.54 -18.83 -23.32
CA GLU A 374 16.90 -19.29 -23.67
C GLU A 374 17.37 -18.65 -24.99
N VAL A 375 16.48 -18.55 -25.97
CA VAL A 375 16.77 -17.91 -27.25
C VAL A 375 17.01 -16.42 -27.08
N VAL A 376 16.17 -15.74 -26.30
CA VAL A 376 16.27 -14.30 -26.04
C VAL A 376 17.55 -13.97 -25.28
N GLU A 377 17.92 -14.76 -24.27
CA GLU A 377 19.18 -14.59 -23.54
C GLU A 377 20.43 -14.83 -24.41
N ALA A 378 20.37 -15.82 -25.32
CA ALA A 378 21.46 -16.10 -26.24
C ALA A 378 21.69 -14.92 -27.19
N GLU A 379 20.62 -14.39 -27.80
CA GLU A 379 20.68 -13.21 -28.68
C GLU A 379 21.22 -11.97 -27.95
N GLU A 380 20.84 -11.74 -26.68
CA GLU A 380 21.35 -10.60 -25.90
C GLU A 380 22.85 -10.76 -25.55
N ARG A 381 23.30 -11.98 -25.28
CA ARG A 381 24.72 -12.26 -25.03
C ARG A 381 25.55 -11.99 -26.28
N GLU A 382 25.10 -12.47 -27.45
CA GLU A 382 25.75 -12.20 -28.73
C GLU A 382 25.80 -10.71 -29.04
N ALA A 383 24.69 -9.99 -28.86
CA ALA A 383 24.63 -8.55 -29.07
C ALA A 383 25.55 -7.77 -28.10
N ALA A 384 25.64 -8.20 -26.82
CA ALA A 384 26.54 -7.60 -25.85
C ALA A 384 28.04 -7.83 -26.19
N GLU A 385 28.37 -9.01 -26.68
CA GLU A 385 29.74 -9.31 -27.15
C GLU A 385 30.12 -8.49 -28.39
N GLU A 386 29.19 -8.33 -29.31
CA GLU A 386 29.37 -7.53 -30.52
C GLU A 386 29.59 -6.04 -30.20
N ARG A 387 28.77 -5.48 -29.27
CA ARG A 387 28.98 -4.11 -28.78
C ARG A 387 30.34 -3.92 -28.11
N LYS A 388 30.80 -4.86 -27.29
CA LYS A 388 32.14 -4.82 -26.68
C LYS A 388 33.26 -4.86 -27.71
N ARG A 389 33.11 -5.66 -28.78
CA ARG A 389 34.08 -5.69 -29.90
C ARG A 389 34.14 -4.35 -30.63
N GLN A 390 32.98 -3.78 -30.96
CA GLN A 390 32.90 -2.48 -31.63
C GLN A 390 33.48 -1.34 -30.77
N GLU A 391 33.22 -1.35 -29.46
CA GLU A 391 33.81 -0.37 -28.52
C GLU A 391 35.32 -0.54 -28.39
N ALA A 392 35.83 -1.77 -28.39
CA ALA A 392 37.29 -2.04 -28.36
C ALA A 392 37.97 -1.60 -29.64
N GLU A 393 37.35 -1.83 -30.80
CA GLU A 393 37.83 -1.37 -32.10
C GLU A 393 37.83 0.17 -32.21
N ALA A 394 36.74 0.83 -31.75
CA ALA A 394 36.62 2.28 -31.73
C ALA A 394 37.64 2.95 -30.79
N ASN A 395 37.98 2.32 -29.66
CA ASN A 395 39.00 2.81 -28.76
C ASN A 395 40.43 2.50 -29.24
N GLY A 396 40.65 1.40 -29.99
CA GLY A 396 41.91 1.07 -30.63
C GLY A 396 42.30 2.07 -31.74
N VAL A 397 41.33 2.47 -32.56
CA VAL A 397 41.52 3.47 -33.60
C VAL A 397 41.90 4.86 -33.06
N LYS A 398 41.36 5.24 -31.88
CA LYS A 398 41.69 6.52 -31.21
C LYS A 398 43.09 6.56 -30.62
N MET A 399 43.74 5.43 -30.36
CA MET A 399 45.12 5.37 -29.89
C MET A 399 46.15 5.47 -31.06
N ASP A 400 45.81 4.99 -32.25
CA ASP A 400 46.68 5.09 -33.43
C ASP A 400 46.66 6.48 -34.06
N GLU A 401 45.58 7.27 -33.92
CA GLU A 401 45.50 8.66 -34.41
C GLU A 401 46.19 9.69 -33.50
N SER A 402 46.62 9.29 -32.29
CA SER A 402 47.29 10.17 -31.31
C SER A 402 48.81 9.90 -31.15
N SER A 403 49.45 9.14 -32.07
CA SER A 403 50.89 8.86 -32.04
C SER A 403 51.64 9.60 -33.15
#